data_068dc2a7ddf14dfe82442da9b618d7ff
#
_entry.id   068dc2a7ddf14dfe82442da9b618d7ff
#
_cell.length_a   1.000
_cell.length_b   1.000
_cell.length_c   1.000
_cell.angle_alpha   90.00
_cell.angle_beta   90.00
_cell.angle_gamma   90.00
#
_symmetry.space_group_name_H-M   'P 1'
#
loop_
_entity.id
_entity.type
_entity.pdbx_description
1 polymer ?
#
loop_
_entity_poly.entity_id
_entity_poly.type
_entity_poly.pdbx_seq_one_letter_code
_entity_poly.pdbx_strand_id
1 'polypeptide(L)'
;MPKKNKKVNAAILIIGNEILSGRTQDKNVAFISNWLNAKCGISVTEVRIIPDVEKIIIKNIKILSKKFNYVFTTGGIGPTHDDITAKSIAKAFKTKYEFHKEAYQILEKYYGKKNFNDGRKKMAKLPRHSKLIYNPSSAAPGFIIKNVFSYQEYHQF
;
A
#
# COMPACT_ATOMS: atom_id res chain seq x y z
N MET A 1 -3.81 -20.33 -34.57
CA MET A 1 -2.79 -19.55 -33.83
C MET A 1 -3.13 -19.63 -32.35
N PRO A 2 -2.24 -20.14 -31.48
CA PRO A 2 -2.50 -20.07 -30.07
C PRO A 2 -2.56 -18.62 -29.69
N LYS A 3 -3.62 -18.21 -28.95
CA LYS A 3 -3.71 -16.88 -28.35
C LYS A 3 -2.47 -16.71 -27.46
N LYS A 4 -1.58 -15.77 -27.79
CA LYS A 4 -0.51 -15.36 -26.86
C LYS A 4 -1.18 -14.99 -25.55
N ASN A 5 -1.08 -15.84 -24.54
CA ASN A 5 -1.49 -15.50 -23.19
C ASN A 5 -0.73 -14.23 -22.81
N LYS A 6 -1.45 -13.11 -22.73
CA LYS A 6 -0.88 -11.82 -22.34
C LYS A 6 -0.37 -11.98 -20.92
N LYS A 7 0.96 -11.99 -20.75
CA LYS A 7 1.59 -12.17 -19.44
C LYS A 7 1.14 -11.05 -18.49
N VAL A 8 0.58 -11.42 -17.34
CA VAL A 8 0.16 -10.46 -16.32
C VAL A 8 1.40 -9.82 -15.71
N ASN A 9 1.41 -8.51 -15.65
CA ASN A 9 2.52 -7.72 -15.13
C ASN A 9 2.09 -6.85 -13.94
N ALA A 10 3.08 -6.48 -13.13
CA ALA A 10 2.89 -5.61 -11.99
C ALA A 10 4.03 -4.60 -11.87
N ALA A 11 3.73 -3.50 -11.19
CA ALA A 11 4.71 -2.54 -10.70
C ALA A 11 4.74 -2.54 -9.18
N ILE A 12 5.89 -2.24 -8.61
CA ILE A 12 6.05 -1.97 -7.18
C ILE A 12 6.38 -0.50 -7.00
N LEU A 13 5.68 0.15 -6.08
CA LEU A 13 5.89 1.54 -5.69
C LEU A 13 6.27 1.59 -4.21
N ILE A 14 7.52 1.92 -3.94
CA ILE A 14 8.04 2.11 -2.58
C ILE A 14 7.94 3.58 -2.23
N ILE A 15 7.24 3.88 -1.14
CA ILE A 15 7.02 5.25 -0.67
C ILE A 15 7.76 5.42 0.67
N GLY A 16 8.81 6.20 0.69
CA GLY A 16 9.58 6.39 1.91
C GLY A 16 10.85 7.21 1.71
N ASN A 17 10.94 8.34 2.42
CA ASN A 17 12.16 9.16 2.46
C ASN A 17 13.35 8.40 3.04
N GLU A 18 13.11 7.50 3.98
CA GLU A 18 14.13 6.67 4.62
C GLU A 18 14.82 5.71 3.65
N ILE A 19 14.10 5.23 2.65
CA ILE A 19 14.66 4.38 1.59
C ILE A 19 15.53 5.22 0.66
N LEU A 20 15.04 6.37 0.22
CA LEU A 20 15.76 7.28 -0.66
C LEU A 20 17.04 7.84 -0.01
N SER A 21 17.01 8.10 1.29
CA SER A 21 18.17 8.62 2.04
C SER A 21 19.20 7.55 2.39
N GLY A 22 18.88 6.28 2.16
CA GLY A 22 19.74 5.15 2.51
C GLY A 22 19.73 4.77 4.00
N ARG A 23 18.89 5.41 4.83
CA ARG A 23 18.76 5.05 6.26
C ARG A 23 18.18 3.66 6.46
N THR A 24 17.32 3.25 5.56
CA THR A 24 16.68 1.93 5.58
C THR A 24 16.86 1.26 4.22
N GLN A 25 17.28 0.01 4.24
CA GLN A 25 17.34 -0.81 3.03
C GLN A 25 15.99 -1.42 2.76
N ASP A 26 15.47 -1.28 1.52
CA ASP A 26 14.26 -1.97 1.12
C ASP A 26 14.48 -3.48 1.03
N LYS A 27 13.56 -4.24 1.60
CA LYS A 27 13.48 -5.71 1.51
C LYS A 27 12.20 -6.19 0.84
N ASN A 28 11.28 -5.27 0.60
CA ASN A 28 9.95 -5.58 0.08
C ASN A 28 9.97 -5.94 -1.39
N VAL A 29 10.82 -5.30 -2.19
CA VAL A 29 10.92 -5.58 -3.64
C VAL A 29 11.25 -7.04 -3.89
N ALA A 30 12.29 -7.57 -3.27
CA ALA A 30 12.69 -8.96 -3.44
C ALA A 30 11.60 -9.93 -2.97
N PHE A 31 11.01 -9.68 -1.81
CA PHE A 31 9.95 -10.51 -1.24
C PHE A 31 8.71 -10.55 -2.14
N ILE A 32 8.20 -9.39 -2.52
CA ILE A 32 6.99 -9.27 -3.34
C ILE A 32 7.21 -9.87 -4.73
N SER A 33 8.33 -9.54 -5.37
CA SER A 33 8.66 -10.02 -6.70
C SER A 33 8.77 -11.55 -6.75
N ASN A 34 9.46 -12.14 -5.77
CA ASN A 34 9.60 -13.58 -5.67
C ASN A 34 8.25 -14.26 -5.41
N TRP A 35 7.47 -13.73 -4.50
CA TRP A 35 6.17 -14.28 -4.15
C TRP A 35 5.19 -14.22 -5.33
N LEU A 36 5.09 -13.07 -6.00
CA LEU A 36 4.21 -12.89 -7.17
C LEU A 36 4.59 -13.83 -8.32
N ASN A 37 5.87 -13.95 -8.59
CA ASN A 37 6.35 -14.82 -9.65
C ASN A 37 6.12 -16.31 -9.32
N ALA A 38 6.49 -16.74 -8.11
CA ALA A 38 6.41 -18.15 -7.71
C ALA A 38 4.97 -18.64 -7.44
N LYS A 39 4.11 -17.79 -6.87
CA LYS A 39 2.76 -18.19 -6.44
C LYS A 39 1.64 -17.73 -7.36
N CYS A 40 1.82 -16.63 -8.08
CA CYS A 40 0.77 -16.02 -8.90
C CYS A 40 1.10 -16.00 -10.39
N GLY A 41 2.33 -16.32 -10.79
CA GLY A 41 2.77 -16.21 -12.19
C GLY A 41 2.76 -14.76 -12.71
N ILE A 42 2.84 -13.77 -11.81
CA ILE A 42 2.86 -12.34 -12.13
C ILE A 42 4.32 -11.87 -12.18
N SER A 43 4.69 -11.18 -13.26
CA SER A 43 6.02 -10.59 -13.40
C SER A 43 6.04 -9.15 -12.96
N VAL A 44 6.92 -8.80 -12.04
CA VAL A 44 7.23 -7.41 -11.71
C VAL A 44 8.19 -6.86 -12.77
N THR A 45 7.78 -5.84 -13.50
CA THR A 45 8.55 -5.28 -14.61
C THR A 45 8.97 -3.83 -14.39
N GLU A 46 8.48 -3.18 -13.34
CA GLU A 46 8.91 -1.84 -12.95
C GLU A 46 8.87 -1.69 -11.43
N VAL A 47 9.89 -1.02 -10.90
CA VAL A 47 9.96 -0.63 -9.49
C VAL A 47 10.29 0.86 -9.42
N ARG A 48 9.54 1.60 -8.64
CA ARG A 48 9.82 3.01 -8.34
C ARG A 48 9.96 3.20 -6.85
N ILE A 49 10.91 4.04 -6.46
CA ILE A 49 11.08 4.50 -5.08
C ILE A 49 10.87 6.01 -5.09
N ILE A 50 9.91 6.48 -4.29
CA ILE A 50 9.49 7.88 -4.28
C ILE A 50 9.44 8.44 -2.85
N PRO A 51 9.59 9.77 -2.70
CA PRO A 51 9.45 10.41 -1.40
C PRO A 51 7.98 10.46 -0.93
N ASP A 52 7.82 10.69 0.38
CA ASP A 52 6.51 10.93 1.03
C ASP A 52 5.98 12.34 0.67
N VAL A 53 5.67 12.55 -0.60
CA VAL A 53 5.12 13.81 -1.13
C VAL A 53 3.82 13.51 -1.87
N GLU A 54 2.73 14.10 -1.43
CA GLU A 54 1.38 13.82 -1.93
C GLU A 54 1.27 13.91 -3.46
N LYS A 55 1.76 15.00 -4.06
CA LYS A 55 1.71 15.20 -5.52
C LYS A 55 2.45 14.11 -6.29
N ILE A 56 3.58 13.66 -5.75
CA ILE A 56 4.40 12.62 -6.38
C ILE A 56 3.71 11.26 -6.27
N ILE A 57 3.14 10.95 -5.11
CA ILE A 57 2.36 9.72 -4.91
C ILE A 57 1.18 9.67 -5.87
N ILE A 58 0.37 10.73 -5.93
CA ILE A 58 -0.80 10.82 -6.82
C ILE A 58 -0.39 10.59 -8.28
N LYS A 59 0.65 11.28 -8.74
CA LYS A 59 1.16 11.14 -10.12
C LYS A 59 1.55 9.70 -10.44
N ASN A 60 2.32 9.07 -9.56
CA ASN A 60 2.79 7.70 -9.77
C ASN A 60 1.65 6.68 -9.73
N ILE A 61 0.72 6.81 -8.81
CA ILE A 61 -0.47 5.93 -8.75
C ILE A 61 -1.29 6.03 -10.04
N LYS A 62 -1.53 7.23 -10.53
CA LYS A 62 -2.27 7.44 -11.80
C LYS A 62 -1.58 6.79 -12.99
N ILE A 63 -0.27 6.97 -13.10
CA ILE A 63 0.52 6.41 -14.21
C ILE A 63 0.57 4.89 -14.13
N LEU A 64 0.97 4.36 -12.98
CA LEU A 64 1.20 2.93 -12.81
C LEU A 64 -0.09 2.11 -12.86
N SER A 65 -1.19 2.61 -12.27
CA SER A 65 -2.47 1.91 -12.30
C SER A 65 -3.07 1.75 -13.70
N LYS A 66 -2.74 2.65 -14.61
CA LYS A 66 -3.15 2.54 -16.03
C LYS A 66 -2.22 1.65 -16.85
N LYS A 67 -0.92 1.65 -16.53
CA LYS A 67 0.11 0.96 -17.31
C LYS A 67 0.20 -0.53 -16.97
N PHE A 68 -0.04 -0.91 -15.71
CA PHE A 68 0.14 -2.28 -15.22
C PHE A 68 -1.18 -2.92 -14.83
N ASN A 69 -1.22 -4.26 -14.86
CA ASN A 69 -2.38 -5.02 -14.38
C ASN A 69 -2.57 -4.83 -12.88
N TYR A 70 -1.46 -4.81 -12.12
CA TYR A 70 -1.46 -4.61 -10.67
C TYR A 70 -0.35 -3.65 -10.25
N VAL A 71 -0.62 -2.89 -9.20
CA VAL A 71 0.35 -2.02 -8.52
C VAL A 71 0.38 -2.39 -7.04
N PHE A 72 1.58 -2.70 -6.54
CA PHE A 72 1.81 -2.98 -5.13
C PHE A 72 2.57 -1.82 -4.50
N THR A 73 2.01 -1.22 -3.46
CA THR A 73 2.67 -0.11 -2.76
C THR A 73 3.03 -0.52 -1.34
N THR A 74 4.18 -0.07 -0.86
CA THR A 74 4.60 -0.19 0.53
C THR A 74 5.01 1.17 1.08
N GLY A 75 4.81 1.35 2.39
CA GLY A 75 5.16 2.57 3.10
C GLY A 75 4.03 3.60 3.19
N GLY A 76 4.15 4.48 4.17
CA GLY A 76 3.26 5.63 4.37
C GLY A 76 1.84 5.33 4.82
N ILE A 77 1.57 4.18 5.47
CA ILE A 77 0.26 3.83 6.02
C ILE A 77 0.24 3.66 7.55
N GLY A 78 1.27 4.14 8.22
CA GLY A 78 1.37 4.11 9.68
C GLY A 78 0.61 5.24 10.39
N PRO A 79 0.85 5.40 11.70
CA PRO A 79 0.07 6.32 12.56
C PRO A 79 0.57 7.76 12.56
N THR A 80 1.67 8.08 11.89
CA THR A 80 2.25 9.42 11.94
C THR A 80 1.64 10.39 10.93
N HIS A 81 1.90 11.69 11.09
CA HIS A 81 1.42 12.70 10.14
C HIS A 81 2.09 12.62 8.77
N ASP A 82 3.27 11.98 8.70
CA ASP A 82 3.99 11.75 7.45
C ASP A 82 3.44 10.56 6.65
N ASP A 83 2.59 9.74 7.28
CA ASP A 83 1.93 8.61 6.63
C ASP A 83 0.72 9.09 5.81
N ILE A 84 0.96 9.43 4.55
CA ILE A 84 -0.01 10.07 3.65
C ILE A 84 -0.42 9.22 2.46
N THR A 85 0.01 7.95 2.41
CA THR A 85 -0.23 7.10 1.24
C THR A 85 -1.71 6.85 0.97
N ALA A 86 -2.50 6.47 1.98
CA ALA A 86 -3.93 6.20 1.81
C ALA A 86 -4.70 7.44 1.33
N LYS A 87 -4.41 8.60 1.91
CA LYS A 87 -5.00 9.87 1.51
C LYS A 87 -4.66 10.23 0.05
N SER A 88 -3.41 10.04 -0.32
CA SER A 88 -2.91 10.32 -1.67
C SER A 88 -3.54 9.39 -2.71
N ILE A 89 -3.69 8.11 -2.39
CA ILE A 89 -4.36 7.13 -3.26
C ILE A 89 -5.85 7.47 -3.43
N ALA A 90 -6.53 7.88 -2.35
CA ALA A 90 -7.91 8.35 -2.44
C ALA A 90 -8.05 9.53 -3.41
N LYS A 91 -7.15 10.51 -3.33
CA LYS A 91 -7.11 11.64 -4.26
C LYS A 91 -6.82 11.21 -5.70
N ALA A 92 -5.90 10.27 -5.90
CA ALA A 92 -5.56 9.76 -7.22
C ALA A 92 -6.78 9.14 -7.92
N PHE A 93 -7.64 8.46 -7.20
CA PHE A 93 -8.85 7.84 -7.71
C PHE A 93 -10.11 8.69 -7.53
N LYS A 94 -9.97 9.92 -7.06
CA LYS A 94 -11.09 10.88 -6.85
C LYS A 94 -12.20 10.30 -5.98
N THR A 95 -11.82 9.61 -4.92
CA THR A 95 -12.74 9.03 -3.94
C THR A 95 -12.53 9.65 -2.56
N LYS A 96 -13.52 9.51 -1.68
CA LYS A 96 -13.43 10.02 -0.31
C LYS A 96 -12.36 9.26 0.48
N TYR A 97 -11.66 9.97 1.34
CA TYR A 97 -10.77 9.45 2.37
C TYR A 97 -11.51 9.52 3.69
N GLU A 98 -11.92 8.38 4.23
CA GLU A 98 -12.82 8.30 5.37
C GLU A 98 -12.53 7.08 6.24
N PHE A 99 -13.07 7.05 7.46
CA PHE A 99 -12.96 5.89 8.33
C PHE A 99 -13.63 4.66 7.72
N HIS A 100 -12.86 3.58 7.63
CA HIS A 100 -13.36 2.26 7.27
C HIS A 100 -13.84 1.56 8.54
N LYS A 101 -15.12 1.22 8.59
CA LYS A 101 -15.77 0.67 9.80
C LYS A 101 -15.05 -0.55 10.36
N GLU A 102 -14.75 -1.53 9.52
CA GLU A 102 -14.09 -2.78 9.95
C GLU A 102 -12.65 -2.52 10.41
N ALA A 103 -11.88 -1.70 9.68
CA ALA A 103 -10.52 -1.32 10.08
C ALA A 103 -10.50 -0.60 11.43
N TYR A 104 -11.45 0.30 11.66
CA TYR A 104 -11.61 1.00 12.93
C TYR A 104 -11.85 0.01 14.08
N GLN A 105 -12.76 -0.93 13.91
CA GLN A 105 -13.08 -1.94 14.91
C GLN A 105 -11.90 -2.85 15.23
N ILE A 106 -11.15 -3.29 14.21
CA ILE A 106 -9.95 -4.12 14.38
C ILE A 106 -8.90 -3.39 15.19
N LEU A 107 -8.61 -2.13 14.85
CA LEU A 107 -7.61 -1.32 15.54
C LEU A 107 -8.03 -0.98 16.98
N GLU A 108 -9.29 -0.62 17.21
CA GLU A 108 -9.80 -0.35 18.55
C GLU A 108 -9.68 -1.58 19.45
N LYS A 109 -10.02 -2.76 18.93
CA LYS A 109 -9.89 -4.03 19.67
C LYS A 109 -8.42 -4.35 19.98
N TYR A 110 -7.53 -4.10 19.04
CA TYR A 110 -6.10 -4.40 19.21
C TYR A 110 -5.43 -3.50 20.25
N TYR A 111 -5.66 -2.20 20.19
CA TYR A 111 -5.04 -1.23 21.10
C TYR A 111 -5.78 -1.08 22.43
N GLY A 112 -7.09 -1.37 22.46
CA GLY A 112 -7.98 -1.03 23.55
C GLY A 112 -8.37 0.45 23.54
N LYS A 113 -9.56 0.76 24.07
CA LYS A 113 -10.12 2.14 24.01
C LYS A 113 -9.21 3.21 24.60
N LYS A 114 -8.48 2.90 25.67
CA LYS A 114 -7.57 3.86 26.35
C LYS A 114 -6.37 4.23 25.50
N ASN A 115 -5.89 3.34 24.65
CA ASN A 115 -4.69 3.51 23.85
C ASN A 115 -4.98 3.79 22.39
N PHE A 116 -6.25 3.87 22.03
CA PHE A 116 -6.68 4.14 20.65
C PHE A 116 -6.74 5.65 20.39
N ASN A 117 -5.56 6.26 20.30
CA ASN A 117 -5.38 7.68 20.07
C ASN A 117 -5.62 8.10 18.61
N ASP A 118 -5.61 9.38 18.32
CA ASP A 118 -5.90 9.93 17.00
C ASP A 118 -4.95 9.42 15.90
N GLY A 119 -3.67 9.25 16.20
CA GLY A 119 -2.70 8.67 15.25
C GLY A 119 -3.06 7.24 14.87
N ARG A 120 -3.44 6.43 15.83
CA ARG A 120 -3.87 5.04 15.60
C ARG A 120 -5.22 4.96 14.90
N LYS A 121 -6.15 5.85 15.23
CA LYS A 121 -7.43 5.98 14.51
C LYS A 121 -7.23 6.32 13.03
N LYS A 122 -6.25 7.16 12.74
CA LYS A 122 -5.92 7.55 11.37
C LYS A 122 -5.60 6.34 10.47
N MET A 123 -5.02 5.27 11.01
CA MET A 123 -4.75 4.05 10.25
C MET A 123 -6.02 3.35 9.76
N ALA A 124 -7.18 3.68 10.33
CA ALA A 124 -8.50 3.22 9.87
C ALA A 124 -9.11 4.09 8.77
N LYS A 125 -8.50 5.24 8.46
CA LYS A 125 -8.94 6.08 7.33
C LYS A 125 -8.35 5.54 6.03
N LEU A 126 -9.22 5.17 5.12
CA LEU A 126 -8.89 4.54 3.85
C LEU A 126 -9.70 5.17 2.72
N PRO A 127 -9.25 4.98 1.46
CA PRO A 127 -10.09 5.35 0.33
C PRO A 127 -11.43 4.62 0.39
N ARG A 128 -12.51 5.32 0.09
CA ARG A 128 -13.86 4.74 0.04
C ARG A 128 -13.90 3.54 -0.91
N HIS A 129 -14.64 2.51 -0.52
CA HIS A 129 -14.77 1.23 -1.23
C HIS A 129 -13.50 0.36 -1.23
N SER A 130 -12.52 0.67 -0.38
CA SER A 130 -11.37 -0.22 -0.18
C SER A 130 -11.78 -1.55 0.45
N LYS A 131 -11.13 -2.61 0.01
CA LYS A 131 -11.13 -3.91 0.69
C LYS A 131 -9.92 -4.00 1.60
N LEU A 132 -10.06 -4.61 2.78
CA LEU A 132 -8.96 -4.75 3.72
C LEU A 132 -8.00 -5.88 3.31
N ILE A 133 -6.72 -5.66 3.57
CA ILE A 133 -5.70 -6.69 3.65
C ILE A 133 -5.35 -6.82 5.13
N TYR A 134 -5.67 -7.98 5.73
CA TYR A 134 -5.40 -8.21 7.14
C TYR A 134 -3.90 -8.35 7.39
N ASN A 135 -3.43 -7.70 8.45
CA ASN A 135 -2.05 -7.76 8.88
C ASN A 135 -1.97 -8.49 10.23
N PRO A 136 -1.52 -9.75 10.25
CA PRO A 136 -1.44 -10.51 11.49
C PRO A 136 -0.38 -10.01 12.47
N SER A 137 0.59 -9.22 12.00
CA SER A 137 1.72 -8.79 12.81
C SER A 137 1.47 -7.50 13.59
N SER A 138 0.64 -6.59 13.09
CA SER A 138 0.53 -5.25 13.67
C SER A 138 -0.89 -4.67 13.69
N ALA A 139 -1.88 -5.42 13.34
CA ALA A 139 -3.28 -4.98 13.21
C ALA A 139 -3.53 -3.78 12.26
N ALA A 140 -2.51 -3.04 11.86
CA ALA A 140 -2.64 -1.97 10.87
C ALA A 140 -2.98 -2.57 9.50
N PRO A 141 -4.23 -2.46 9.02
CA PRO A 141 -4.62 -3.11 7.79
C PRO A 141 -4.02 -2.42 6.57
N GLY A 142 -3.63 -3.24 5.60
CA GLY A 142 -3.48 -2.77 4.23
C GLY A 142 -4.84 -2.68 3.55
N PHE A 143 -4.86 -2.24 2.31
CA PHE A 143 -6.10 -2.12 1.55
C PHE A 143 -5.90 -2.33 0.05
N ILE A 144 -6.99 -2.67 -0.60
CA ILE A 144 -7.07 -2.82 -2.05
C ILE A 144 -8.11 -1.84 -2.57
N ILE A 145 -7.72 -1.02 -3.54
CA ILE A 145 -8.64 -0.19 -4.30
C ILE A 145 -8.30 -0.33 -5.78
N LYS A 146 -9.31 -0.70 -6.59
CA LYS A 146 -9.11 -1.01 -8.01
C LYS A 146 -7.99 -2.05 -8.17
N ASN A 147 -6.95 -1.77 -8.93
CA ASN A 147 -5.80 -2.65 -9.13
C ASN A 147 -4.59 -2.28 -8.25
N VAL A 148 -4.78 -1.45 -7.24
CA VAL A 148 -3.73 -1.00 -6.31
C VAL A 148 -3.87 -1.71 -4.97
N PHE A 149 -2.79 -2.37 -4.57
CA PHE A 149 -2.62 -3.06 -3.29
C PHE A 149 -1.65 -2.26 -2.45
N SER A 150 -2.09 -1.76 -1.30
CA SER A 150 -1.27 -0.98 -0.39
C SER A 150 -1.17 -1.66 0.96
N TYR A 151 0.04 -1.86 1.44
CA TYR A 151 0.29 -2.48 2.74
C TYR A 151 1.53 -1.94 3.40
N GLN A 152 1.62 -2.18 4.69
CA GLN A 152 2.75 -1.77 5.49
C GLN A 152 3.98 -2.59 5.13
N GLU A 153 5.16 -1.99 5.32
CA GLU A 153 6.42 -2.69 5.11
C GLU A 153 6.49 -3.99 5.91
N TYR A 154 6.98 -5.02 5.27
CA TYR A 154 7.25 -6.29 5.93
C TYR A 154 8.59 -6.16 6.68
N HIS A 155 8.50 -6.07 7.99
CA HIS A 155 9.69 -6.18 8.84
C HIS A 155 9.84 -7.67 9.24
N GLN A 156 10.84 -8.33 8.65
CA GLN A 156 11.32 -9.58 9.23
C GLN A 156 11.98 -9.24 10.56
N PHE A 157 11.40 -9.75 11.61
CA PHE A 157 12.09 -9.82 12.88
C PHE A 157 13.16 -10.92 12.83
#